data_eba4131a588ef4e0378a7daa5b612941
#
_entry.id   eba4131a588ef4e0378a7daa5b612941
#
_cell.length_a   1.000
_cell.length_b   1.000
_cell.length_c   1.000
_cell.angle_alpha   90.00
_cell.angle_beta   90.00
_cell.angle_gamma   90.00
#
_symmetry.space_group_name_H-M   'P 1'
#
loop_
_entity.id
_entity.type
_entity.pdbx_description
1 polymer ?
#
loop_
_entity_poly.entity_id
_entity_poly.type
_entity_poly.pdbx_seq_one_letter_code
_entity_poly.pdbx_strand_id
1 'polypeptide(L)'
;MNEALEQRVAAMLARPVDPAVAAQAKALGEASGALAVLFYGSNLRSGNLEGVLDFYVLLPGSAEKGLWPRVSYREWSSPCGPLRAKIATMTLTKFAEACRGATMDTTIWARFVQPSALVWQRDEAAAREVRQAIADAARTASWLAVALGPATGRADDYWRALFRATYRAELRVERAGREDAILSANAEHFAGLLPAALGSARIAYGEDRSTLTPRMNDSERRKVRRWWRARRRMGKWLNAARLVRAAGTFDGAARYAAWKIERHTGVAVALTPWRERHPLLAAPGMLWRFWRQRKALR
;
A
#
# COMPACT_ATOMS: atom_id res chain seq x y z
N MET A 1 14.93 -22.54 -1.36
CA MET A 1 13.83 -21.53 -1.27
C MET A 1 12.68 -22.16 -0.51
N ASN A 2 11.96 -21.42 0.28
CA ASN A 2 10.80 -22.00 1.00
C ASN A 2 9.58 -21.92 0.09
N GLU A 3 9.25 -23.01 -0.56
CA GLU A 3 8.17 -23.19 -1.52
C GLU A 3 6.81 -22.70 -0.97
N ALA A 4 6.59 -22.86 0.33
CA ALA A 4 5.33 -22.48 0.97
C ALA A 4 5.03 -20.98 0.88
N LEU A 5 6.00 -20.08 1.06
CA LEU A 5 5.77 -18.64 0.90
C LEU A 5 5.51 -18.27 -0.58
N GLU A 6 6.26 -18.86 -1.49
CA GLU A 6 6.13 -18.57 -2.93
C GLU A 6 4.78 -19.02 -3.48
N GLN A 7 4.31 -20.22 -3.08
CA GLN A 7 2.99 -20.72 -3.41
C GLN A 7 1.88 -19.80 -2.87
N ARG A 8 1.99 -19.35 -1.62
CA ARG A 8 1.02 -18.41 -1.03
C ARG A 8 1.00 -17.07 -1.75
N VAL A 9 2.17 -16.53 -2.10
CA VAL A 9 2.28 -15.28 -2.87
C VAL A 9 1.68 -15.45 -4.26
N ALA A 10 1.98 -16.56 -4.94
CA ALA A 10 1.42 -16.84 -6.26
C ALA A 10 -0.12 -16.95 -6.20
N ALA A 11 -0.66 -17.70 -5.24
CA ALA A 11 -2.11 -17.84 -5.05
C ALA A 11 -2.79 -16.50 -4.72
N MET A 12 -2.18 -15.69 -3.87
CA MET A 12 -2.67 -14.34 -3.54
C MET A 12 -2.71 -13.43 -4.77
N LEU A 13 -1.64 -13.41 -5.57
CA LEU A 13 -1.53 -12.56 -6.75
C LEU A 13 -2.44 -13.00 -7.90
N ALA A 14 -2.77 -14.30 -8.00
CA ALA A 14 -3.70 -14.85 -8.96
C ALA A 14 -5.18 -14.66 -8.59
N ARG A 15 -5.47 -13.92 -7.51
CA ARG A 15 -6.83 -13.67 -7.05
C ARG A 15 -7.68 -13.00 -8.15
N PRO A 16 -8.88 -13.50 -8.42
CA PRO A 16 -9.75 -12.93 -9.44
C PRO A 16 -10.18 -11.51 -9.03
N VAL A 17 -10.33 -10.66 -10.03
CA VAL A 17 -10.82 -9.29 -9.90
C VAL A 17 -11.97 -9.05 -10.87
N ASP A 18 -12.74 -7.99 -10.64
CA ASP A 18 -13.80 -7.58 -11.55
C ASP A 18 -13.23 -7.33 -12.97
N PRO A 19 -13.92 -7.78 -14.03
CA PRO A 19 -13.49 -7.59 -15.42
C PRO A 19 -13.20 -6.13 -15.78
N ALA A 20 -13.93 -5.16 -15.21
CA ALA A 20 -13.68 -3.73 -15.43
C ALA A 20 -12.34 -3.28 -14.83
N VAL A 21 -11.95 -3.84 -13.66
CA VAL A 21 -10.63 -3.62 -13.05
C VAL A 21 -9.53 -4.20 -13.92
N ALA A 22 -9.72 -5.43 -14.43
CA ALA A 22 -8.74 -6.11 -15.29
C ALA A 22 -8.55 -5.35 -16.62
N ALA A 23 -9.64 -4.93 -17.27
CA ALA A 23 -9.59 -4.14 -18.49
C ALA A 23 -8.85 -2.82 -18.29
N GLN A 24 -9.11 -2.14 -17.17
CA GLN A 24 -8.46 -0.89 -16.85
C GLN A 24 -6.96 -1.06 -16.52
N ALA A 25 -6.61 -2.13 -15.81
CA ALA A 25 -5.22 -2.47 -15.55
C ALA A 25 -4.44 -2.76 -16.85
N LYS A 26 -5.06 -3.47 -17.79
CA LYS A 26 -4.49 -3.71 -19.12
C LYS A 26 -4.23 -2.40 -19.86
N ALA A 27 -5.23 -1.52 -19.93
CA ALA A 27 -5.08 -0.21 -20.57
C ALA A 27 -3.98 0.64 -19.93
N LEU A 28 -3.87 0.64 -18.60
CA LEU A 28 -2.80 1.32 -17.87
C LEU A 28 -1.42 0.72 -18.16
N GLY A 29 -1.31 -0.59 -18.18
CA GLY A 29 -0.08 -1.32 -18.47
C GLY A 29 0.44 -1.04 -19.87
N GLU A 30 -0.40 -1.18 -20.86
CA GLU A 30 -0.07 -0.94 -22.29
C GLU A 30 0.29 0.53 -22.54
N ALA A 31 -0.54 1.46 -22.10
CA ALA A 31 -0.32 2.89 -22.31
C ALA A 31 0.95 3.43 -21.63
N SER A 32 1.40 2.81 -20.55
CA SER A 32 2.60 3.25 -19.83
C SER A 32 3.87 2.45 -20.19
N GLY A 33 3.77 1.42 -21.02
CA GLY A 33 4.87 0.49 -21.27
C GLY A 33 5.32 -0.26 -20.00
N ALA A 34 4.40 -0.55 -19.09
CA ALA A 34 4.71 -1.16 -17.81
C ALA A 34 5.24 -2.61 -17.95
N LEU A 35 5.83 -3.11 -16.89
CA LEU A 35 6.14 -4.54 -16.71
C LEU A 35 4.96 -5.26 -16.05
N ALA A 36 4.29 -4.59 -15.11
CA ALA A 36 3.18 -5.18 -14.36
C ALA A 36 2.27 -4.09 -13.77
N VAL A 37 1.03 -4.47 -13.49
CA VAL A 37 0.06 -3.66 -12.73
C VAL A 37 -0.48 -4.48 -11.58
N LEU A 38 -0.34 -3.95 -10.37
CA LEU A 38 -0.91 -4.51 -9.15
C LEU A 38 -2.17 -3.74 -8.75
N PHE A 39 -3.17 -4.45 -8.27
CA PHE A 39 -4.38 -3.92 -7.66
C PHE A 39 -4.41 -4.29 -6.18
N TYR A 40 -4.82 -3.36 -5.31
CA TYR A 40 -4.82 -3.58 -3.86
C TYR A 40 -5.86 -2.71 -3.15
N GLY A 41 -5.94 -2.83 -1.84
CA GLY A 41 -6.78 -1.95 -1.02
C GLY A 41 -8.17 -2.51 -0.70
N SER A 42 -9.08 -1.63 -0.28
CA SER A 42 -10.42 -2.03 0.17
C SER A 42 -11.27 -2.66 -0.92
N ASN A 43 -11.16 -2.14 -2.14
CA ASN A 43 -11.95 -2.61 -3.28
C ASN A 43 -11.55 -4.03 -3.71
N LEU A 44 -10.27 -4.42 -3.58
CA LEU A 44 -9.85 -5.80 -3.79
C LEU A 44 -10.49 -6.77 -2.79
N ARG A 45 -10.71 -6.32 -1.54
CA ARG A 45 -11.34 -7.16 -0.50
C ARG A 45 -12.85 -7.27 -0.65
N SER A 46 -13.51 -6.14 -0.92
CA SER A 46 -14.97 -6.07 -0.98
C SER A 46 -15.54 -6.49 -2.33
N GLY A 47 -14.73 -6.53 -3.39
CA GLY A 47 -15.20 -6.67 -4.77
C GLY A 47 -16.01 -5.47 -5.28
N ASN A 48 -16.19 -4.42 -4.46
CA ASN A 48 -16.97 -3.25 -4.82
C ASN A 48 -16.15 -2.27 -5.65
N LEU A 49 -16.73 -1.77 -6.75
CA LEU A 49 -16.13 -0.75 -7.62
C LEU A 49 -16.38 0.68 -7.14
N GLU A 50 -17.21 0.86 -6.11
CA GLU A 50 -17.46 2.19 -5.53
C GLU A 50 -16.22 2.73 -4.84
N GLY A 51 -16.00 4.02 -4.98
CA GLY A 51 -14.87 4.72 -4.36
C GLY A 51 -13.69 4.88 -5.30
N VAL A 52 -12.49 4.64 -4.79
CA VAL A 52 -11.26 4.81 -5.56
C VAL A 52 -10.51 3.50 -5.61
N LEU A 53 -10.29 3.00 -6.81
CA LEU A 53 -9.47 1.83 -7.09
C LEU A 53 -7.99 2.19 -6.91
N ASP A 54 -7.23 1.36 -6.23
CA ASP A 54 -5.81 1.60 -5.97
C ASP A 54 -4.94 0.71 -6.85
N PHE A 55 -4.21 1.31 -7.79
CA PHE A 55 -3.28 0.61 -8.67
C PHE A 55 -1.82 0.98 -8.40
N TYR A 56 -0.93 0.01 -8.59
CA TYR A 56 0.51 0.22 -8.73
C TYR A 56 0.95 -0.19 -10.14
N VAL A 57 1.48 0.76 -10.89
CA VAL A 57 2.04 0.54 -12.23
C VAL A 57 3.56 0.45 -12.11
N LEU A 58 4.12 -0.70 -12.44
CA LEU A 58 5.54 -1.02 -12.31
C LEU A 58 6.21 -0.93 -13.68
N LEU A 59 7.08 0.06 -13.83
CA LEU A 59 7.75 0.38 -15.09
C LEU A 59 9.09 -0.36 -15.22
N PRO A 60 9.59 -0.55 -16.45
CA PRO A 60 10.98 -0.93 -16.69
C PRO A 60 11.95 0.19 -16.29
N GLY A 61 13.22 -0.15 -16.11
CA GLY A 61 14.29 0.80 -15.89
C GLY A 61 14.99 0.66 -14.54
N SER A 62 16.03 1.47 -14.34
CA SER A 62 16.79 1.53 -13.10
C SER A 62 15.96 2.12 -11.96
N ALA A 63 16.40 1.84 -10.73
CA ALA A 63 15.74 2.35 -9.54
C ALA A 63 15.75 3.89 -9.51
N GLU A 64 14.57 4.49 -9.35
CA GLU A 64 14.44 5.94 -9.29
C GLU A 64 15.18 6.53 -8.09
N LYS A 65 15.76 7.72 -8.30
CA LYS A 65 16.28 8.58 -7.24
C LYS A 65 15.20 9.58 -6.77
N GLY A 66 15.33 10.07 -5.56
CA GLY A 66 14.41 11.08 -5.00
C GLY A 66 13.11 10.50 -4.43
N LEU A 67 12.02 11.23 -4.55
CA LEU A 67 10.71 10.86 -3.98
C LEU A 67 9.88 10.03 -4.96
N TRP A 68 9.42 8.88 -4.51
CA TRP A 68 8.58 7.91 -5.24
C TRP A 68 7.50 7.32 -4.31
N PRO A 69 6.44 6.70 -4.82
CA PRO A 69 6.01 6.66 -6.23
C PRO A 69 5.47 8.00 -6.72
N ARG A 70 5.38 8.16 -8.03
CA ARG A 70 4.53 9.22 -8.62
C ARG A 70 3.08 8.77 -8.48
N VAL A 71 2.20 9.70 -8.14
CA VAL A 71 0.78 9.39 -7.96
C VAL A 71 -0.04 10.26 -8.89
N SER A 72 -1.03 9.65 -9.56
CA SER A 72 -2.04 10.34 -10.36
C SER A 72 -3.43 9.84 -10.03
N TYR A 73 -4.44 10.61 -10.39
CA TYR A 73 -5.85 10.26 -10.27
C TYR A 73 -6.49 10.31 -11.64
N ARG A 74 -7.27 9.28 -11.97
CA ARG A 74 -8.00 9.22 -13.23
C ARG A 74 -9.43 8.77 -13.00
N GLU A 75 -10.30 9.21 -13.88
CA GLU A 75 -11.69 8.78 -13.95
C GLU A 75 -11.97 8.25 -15.35
N TRP A 76 -12.81 7.20 -15.42
CA TRP A 76 -13.26 6.58 -16.67
C TRP A 76 -14.76 6.35 -16.60
N SER A 77 -15.42 6.48 -17.74
CA SER A 77 -16.79 6.02 -17.89
C SER A 77 -16.80 4.50 -18.06
N SER A 78 -17.67 3.82 -17.33
CA SER A 78 -17.94 2.39 -17.51
C SER A 78 -19.43 2.14 -17.56
N PRO A 79 -19.87 0.97 -18.07
CA PRO A 79 -21.29 0.59 -18.06
C PRO A 79 -21.91 0.59 -16.65
N CYS A 80 -21.10 0.34 -15.62
CA CYS A 80 -21.52 0.32 -14.23
C CYS A 80 -21.39 1.71 -13.52
N GLY A 81 -21.17 2.77 -14.28
CA GLY A 81 -20.93 4.13 -13.75
C GLY A 81 -19.47 4.55 -13.80
N PRO A 82 -19.13 5.75 -13.28
CA PRO A 82 -17.79 6.29 -13.35
C PRO A 82 -16.84 5.53 -12.41
N LEU A 83 -15.80 4.94 -12.96
CA LEU A 83 -14.68 4.34 -12.22
C LEU A 83 -13.64 5.42 -11.90
N ARG A 84 -13.14 5.39 -10.69
CA ARG A 84 -12.11 6.32 -10.19
C ARG A 84 -10.91 5.54 -9.71
N ALA A 85 -9.72 5.96 -10.09
CA ALA A 85 -8.51 5.31 -9.59
C ALA A 85 -7.43 6.28 -9.16
N LYS A 86 -6.71 5.84 -8.15
CA LYS A 86 -5.43 6.37 -7.73
C LYS A 86 -4.34 5.43 -8.23
N ILE A 87 -3.45 5.97 -9.03
CA ILE A 87 -2.42 5.21 -9.72
C ILE A 87 -1.07 5.65 -9.15
N ALA A 88 -0.37 4.73 -8.51
CA ALA A 88 0.99 4.91 -8.08
C ALA A 88 1.94 4.29 -9.12
N THR A 89 2.90 5.05 -9.61
CA THR A 89 3.83 4.62 -10.67
C THR A 89 5.27 4.69 -10.16
N MET A 90 6.01 3.59 -10.33
CA MET A 90 7.44 3.49 -10.02
C MET A 90 8.07 2.36 -10.82
N THR A 91 9.42 2.30 -10.88
CA THR A 91 10.09 1.16 -11.53
C THR A 91 9.97 -0.11 -10.69
N LEU A 92 9.93 -1.26 -11.37
CA LEU A 92 9.93 -2.57 -10.69
C LEU A 92 11.21 -2.76 -9.86
N THR A 93 12.35 -2.26 -10.35
CA THR A 93 13.62 -2.27 -9.61
C THR A 93 13.51 -1.55 -8.27
N LYS A 94 12.96 -0.32 -8.26
CA LYS A 94 12.75 0.44 -7.02
C LYS A 94 11.72 -0.21 -6.10
N PHE A 95 10.67 -0.76 -6.67
CA PHE A 95 9.66 -1.52 -5.93
C PHE A 95 10.29 -2.72 -5.20
N ALA A 96 11.11 -3.51 -5.90
CA ALA A 96 11.83 -4.64 -5.32
C ALA A 96 12.82 -4.22 -4.21
N GLU A 97 13.58 -3.14 -4.40
CA GLU A 97 14.43 -2.56 -3.34
C GLU A 97 13.62 -2.19 -2.10
N ALA A 98 12.46 -1.55 -2.30
CA ALA A 98 11.59 -1.15 -1.21
C ALA A 98 10.97 -2.36 -0.50
N CYS A 99 10.57 -3.40 -1.23
CA CYS A 99 10.06 -4.65 -0.67
C CYS A 99 11.10 -5.36 0.22
N ARG A 100 12.38 -5.35 -0.18
CA ARG A 100 13.49 -5.89 0.64
C ARG A 100 13.87 -5.02 1.84
N GLY A 101 13.19 -3.88 2.05
CA GLY A 101 13.52 -2.95 3.11
C GLY A 101 14.88 -2.25 2.91
N ALA A 102 15.41 -2.20 1.68
CA ALA A 102 16.68 -1.54 1.36
C ALA A 102 16.54 0.00 1.33
N THR A 103 15.31 0.52 1.28
CA THR A 103 15.03 1.95 1.30
C THR A 103 14.65 2.45 2.70
N MET A 104 14.63 3.78 2.89
CA MET A 104 14.14 4.38 4.13
C MET A 104 12.61 4.37 4.22
N ASP A 105 11.93 4.14 3.12
CA ASP A 105 10.48 4.01 3.07
C ASP A 105 10.00 2.69 3.67
N THR A 106 8.90 2.76 4.38
CA THR A 106 8.23 1.60 4.99
C THR A 106 6.91 1.27 4.31
N THR A 107 6.39 2.17 3.47
CA THR A 107 5.03 2.06 2.94
C THR A 107 4.85 0.92 1.94
N ILE A 108 5.91 0.55 1.19
CA ILE A 108 5.81 -0.47 0.15
C ILE A 108 5.69 -1.87 0.78
N TRP A 109 6.71 -2.32 1.51
CA TRP A 109 6.65 -3.65 2.11
C TRP A 109 5.51 -3.80 3.14
N ALA A 110 5.20 -2.75 3.91
CA ALA A 110 4.07 -2.78 4.85
C ALA A 110 2.69 -2.83 4.16
N ARG A 111 2.60 -2.32 2.94
CA ARG A 111 1.39 -2.40 2.13
C ARG A 111 1.28 -3.75 1.43
N PHE A 112 2.37 -4.23 0.84
CA PHE A 112 2.36 -5.42 0.02
C PHE A 112 2.56 -6.74 0.79
N VAL A 113 2.74 -6.71 2.09
CA VAL A 113 2.48 -7.86 2.96
C VAL A 113 0.97 -8.10 3.15
N GLN A 114 0.12 -7.13 2.82
CA GLN A 114 -1.34 -7.26 2.78
C GLN A 114 -1.79 -7.74 1.38
N PRO A 115 -3.04 -8.19 1.21
CA PRO A 115 -3.52 -8.71 -0.06
C PRO A 115 -3.36 -7.72 -1.22
N SER A 116 -2.86 -8.25 -2.34
CA SER A 116 -2.81 -7.59 -3.64
C SER A 116 -3.03 -8.60 -4.76
N ALA A 117 -3.45 -8.16 -5.94
CA ALA A 117 -3.62 -8.98 -7.13
C ALA A 117 -2.70 -8.46 -8.24
N LEU A 118 -2.08 -9.36 -8.99
CA LEU A 118 -1.36 -9.06 -10.21
C LEU A 118 -2.37 -9.09 -11.36
N VAL A 119 -2.89 -7.93 -11.73
CA VAL A 119 -4.03 -7.80 -12.63
C VAL A 119 -3.65 -7.63 -14.10
N TRP A 120 -2.39 -7.31 -14.36
CA TRP A 120 -1.78 -7.30 -15.69
C TRP A 120 -0.26 -7.46 -15.58
N GLN A 121 0.32 -8.15 -16.55
CA GLN A 121 1.76 -8.35 -16.69
C GLN A 121 2.14 -8.36 -18.17
N ARG A 122 3.31 -7.83 -18.50
CA ARG A 122 3.81 -7.82 -19.86
C ARG A 122 4.24 -9.20 -20.32
N ASP A 123 4.91 -9.91 -19.43
CA ASP A 123 5.45 -11.25 -19.69
C ASP A 123 5.66 -12.03 -18.37
N GLU A 124 6.01 -13.31 -18.47
CA GLU A 124 6.20 -14.18 -17.30
C GLU A 124 7.48 -13.81 -16.51
N ALA A 125 8.47 -13.19 -17.13
CA ALA A 125 9.65 -12.72 -16.42
C ALA A 125 9.27 -11.59 -15.45
N ALA A 126 8.49 -10.62 -15.92
CA ALA A 126 7.96 -9.55 -15.07
C ALA A 126 7.10 -10.10 -13.91
N ALA A 127 6.26 -11.09 -14.21
CA ALA A 127 5.44 -11.73 -13.18
C ALA A 127 6.30 -12.42 -12.09
N ARG A 128 7.36 -13.12 -12.49
CA ARG A 128 8.30 -13.75 -11.52
C ARG A 128 8.98 -12.72 -10.64
N GLU A 129 9.45 -11.61 -11.22
CA GLU A 129 10.08 -10.52 -10.45
C GLU A 129 9.11 -9.89 -9.45
N VAL A 130 7.84 -9.69 -9.85
CA VAL A 130 6.80 -9.19 -8.94
C VAL A 130 6.54 -10.18 -7.82
N ARG A 131 6.38 -11.48 -8.11
CA ARG A 131 6.21 -12.52 -7.07
C ARG A 131 7.36 -12.53 -6.08
N GLN A 132 8.59 -12.43 -6.58
CA GLN A 132 9.78 -12.37 -5.73
C GLN A 132 9.77 -11.11 -4.84
N ALA A 133 9.46 -9.94 -5.40
CA ALA A 133 9.39 -8.70 -4.63
C ALA A 133 8.32 -8.75 -3.52
N ILE A 134 7.15 -9.32 -3.81
CA ILE A 134 6.09 -9.50 -2.81
C ILE A 134 6.50 -10.51 -1.71
N ALA A 135 7.19 -11.59 -2.07
CA ALA A 135 7.76 -12.51 -1.08
C ALA A 135 8.80 -11.81 -0.19
N ASP A 136 9.63 -10.93 -0.76
CA ASP A 136 10.57 -10.11 0.00
C ASP A 136 9.88 -9.13 0.93
N ALA A 137 8.73 -8.57 0.54
CA ALA A 137 7.92 -7.73 1.42
C ALA A 137 7.41 -8.52 2.64
N ALA A 138 6.96 -9.76 2.44
CA ALA A 138 6.53 -10.63 3.53
C ALA A 138 7.70 -11.00 4.48
N ARG A 139 8.90 -11.30 3.92
CA ARG A 139 10.12 -11.54 4.72
C ARG A 139 10.52 -10.32 5.56
N THR A 140 10.54 -9.13 4.94
CA THR A 140 10.87 -7.87 5.61
C THR A 140 9.87 -7.56 6.73
N ALA A 141 8.59 -7.73 6.46
CA ALA A 141 7.52 -7.50 7.42
C ALA A 141 7.59 -8.48 8.59
N SER A 142 7.78 -9.79 8.33
CA SER A 142 7.88 -10.82 9.37
C SER A 142 9.11 -10.61 10.27
N TRP A 143 10.25 -10.25 9.69
CA TRP A 143 11.47 -9.94 10.41
C TRP A 143 11.27 -8.80 11.42
N LEU A 144 10.61 -7.72 11.02
CA LEU A 144 10.26 -6.62 11.91
C LEU A 144 9.18 -7.02 12.92
N ALA A 145 8.15 -7.76 12.49
CA ALA A 145 7.07 -8.23 13.36
C ALA A 145 7.60 -9.00 14.56
N VAL A 146 8.52 -9.94 14.33
CA VAL A 146 9.18 -10.73 15.39
C VAL A 146 10.05 -9.87 16.29
N ALA A 147 10.79 -8.90 15.75
CA ALA A 147 11.63 -8.02 16.57
C ALA A 147 10.86 -7.08 17.48
N LEU A 148 9.62 -6.71 17.08
CA LEU A 148 8.74 -5.80 17.82
C LEU A 148 7.69 -6.52 18.66
N GLY A 149 7.35 -7.74 18.29
CA GLY A 149 6.33 -8.56 18.93
C GLY A 149 6.78 -9.20 20.25
N PRO A 150 5.89 -10.00 20.86
CA PRO A 150 6.18 -10.72 22.09
C PRO A 150 7.26 -11.81 21.90
N ALA A 151 7.80 -12.32 22.98
CA ALA A 151 8.71 -13.47 22.93
C ALA A 151 7.99 -14.74 22.45
N THR A 152 6.76 -14.92 22.89
CA THR A 152 5.85 -16.02 22.55
C THR A 152 4.45 -15.45 22.38
N GLY A 153 3.72 -15.85 21.33
CA GLY A 153 2.37 -15.34 21.07
C GLY A 153 1.76 -15.94 19.81
N ARG A 154 0.52 -15.57 19.51
CA ARG A 154 -0.14 -15.95 18.26
C ARG A 154 0.40 -15.14 17.07
N ALA A 155 0.27 -15.65 15.86
CA ALA A 155 0.70 -14.93 14.65
C ALA A 155 0.13 -13.51 14.58
N ASP A 156 -1.13 -13.32 14.99
CA ASP A 156 -1.80 -12.01 15.00
C ASP A 156 -1.13 -11.00 15.95
N ASP A 157 -0.51 -11.45 17.04
CA ASP A 157 0.16 -10.54 17.98
C ASP A 157 1.38 -9.89 17.34
N TYR A 158 2.11 -10.64 16.51
CA TYR A 158 3.25 -10.15 15.74
C TYR A 158 2.82 -9.19 14.63
N TRP A 159 1.78 -9.55 13.87
CA TRP A 159 1.23 -8.68 12.83
C TRP A 159 0.64 -7.39 13.42
N ARG A 160 -0.05 -7.49 14.54
CA ARG A 160 -0.57 -6.32 15.28
C ARG A 160 0.56 -5.39 15.71
N ALA A 161 1.64 -5.93 16.27
CA ALA A 161 2.82 -5.14 16.65
C ALA A 161 3.44 -4.44 15.42
N LEU A 162 3.55 -5.13 14.30
CA LEU A 162 4.02 -4.59 13.03
C LEU A 162 3.16 -3.41 12.55
N PHE A 163 1.86 -3.65 12.36
CA PHE A 163 0.96 -2.62 11.82
C PHE A 163 0.86 -1.42 12.73
N ARG A 164 0.78 -1.61 14.03
CA ARG A 164 0.82 -0.52 15.01
C ARG A 164 2.09 0.32 14.90
N ALA A 165 3.23 -0.33 14.69
CA ALA A 165 4.51 0.37 14.54
C ALA A 165 4.58 1.15 13.21
N THR A 166 4.18 0.54 12.09
CA THR A 166 4.21 1.17 10.76
C THR A 166 3.23 2.34 10.66
N TYR A 167 2.03 2.23 11.21
CA TYR A 167 1.08 3.35 11.25
C TYR A 167 1.60 4.54 12.07
N ARG A 168 2.26 4.28 13.20
CA ARG A 168 2.88 5.35 14.00
C ARG A 168 4.06 6.04 13.30
N ALA A 169 4.73 5.34 12.38
CA ALA A 169 5.83 5.90 11.60
C ALA A 169 5.35 6.77 10.44
N GLU A 170 4.12 6.57 9.96
CA GLU A 170 3.51 7.32 8.87
C GLU A 170 2.64 8.47 9.41
N LEU A 171 2.48 9.55 8.63
CA LEU A 171 1.52 10.63 8.92
C LEU A 171 0.10 10.16 8.55
N ARG A 172 -0.40 9.12 9.20
CA ARG A 172 -1.78 8.69 9.01
C ARG A 172 -2.60 9.12 10.21
N VAL A 173 -3.64 9.92 9.94
CA VAL A 173 -4.69 10.24 10.93
C VAL A 173 -5.68 9.08 10.90
N GLU A 174 -5.29 7.97 11.53
CA GLU A 174 -6.16 6.79 11.62
C GLU A 174 -6.59 6.57 13.07
N ARG A 175 -7.80 6.04 13.25
CA ARG A 175 -8.35 5.72 14.56
C ARG A 175 -7.56 4.55 15.18
N ALA A 176 -7.44 4.54 16.50
CA ALA A 176 -6.92 3.41 17.25
C ALA A 176 -7.70 2.13 16.91
N GLY A 177 -7.03 0.98 16.83
CA GLY A 177 -7.64 -0.29 16.45
C GLY A 177 -7.64 -0.60 14.95
N ARG A 178 -7.01 0.23 14.13
CA ARG A 178 -6.91 -0.02 12.68
C ARG A 178 -6.16 -1.30 12.36
N GLU A 179 -5.15 -1.64 13.17
CA GLU A 179 -4.40 -2.89 13.07
C GLU A 179 -5.31 -4.11 13.19
N ASP A 180 -6.27 -4.11 14.13
CA ASP A 180 -7.22 -5.20 14.31
C ASP A 180 -8.21 -5.29 13.15
N ALA A 181 -8.66 -4.15 12.64
CA ALA A 181 -9.52 -4.10 11.45
C ALA A 181 -8.83 -4.65 10.20
N ILE A 182 -7.50 -4.48 10.06
CA ILE A 182 -6.76 -5.06 8.95
C ILE A 182 -6.66 -6.58 9.10
N LEU A 183 -6.33 -7.06 10.28
CA LEU A 183 -6.19 -8.48 10.54
C LEU A 183 -7.52 -9.21 10.38
N SER A 184 -8.60 -8.70 10.96
CA SER A 184 -9.92 -9.32 10.82
C SER A 184 -10.44 -9.31 9.39
N ALA A 185 -10.26 -8.21 8.68
CA ALA A 185 -10.68 -8.09 7.27
C ALA A 185 -9.85 -8.95 6.30
N ASN A 186 -8.69 -9.45 6.72
CA ASN A 186 -7.79 -10.28 5.91
C ASN A 186 -7.34 -11.54 6.67
N ALA A 187 -8.16 -12.08 7.57
CA ALA A 187 -7.80 -13.18 8.45
C ALA A 187 -7.30 -14.42 7.68
N GLU A 188 -7.99 -14.78 6.60
CA GLU A 188 -7.60 -15.90 5.73
C GLU A 188 -6.21 -15.69 5.11
N HIS A 189 -5.90 -14.47 4.67
CA HIS A 189 -4.58 -14.14 4.12
C HIS A 189 -3.47 -14.28 5.15
N PHE A 190 -3.69 -13.77 6.38
CA PHE A 190 -2.69 -13.81 7.44
C PHE A 190 -2.57 -15.19 8.11
N ALA A 191 -3.58 -16.05 7.99
CA ALA A 191 -3.51 -17.41 8.50
C ALA A 191 -2.34 -18.18 7.87
N GLY A 192 -1.35 -18.58 8.68
CA GLY A 192 -0.14 -19.30 8.24
C GLY A 192 0.89 -18.48 7.44
N LEU A 193 0.65 -17.18 7.17
CA LEU A 193 1.62 -16.35 6.46
C LEU A 193 2.90 -16.12 7.29
N LEU A 194 2.77 -15.90 8.61
CA LEU A 194 3.94 -15.65 9.46
C LEU A 194 4.90 -16.86 9.50
N PRO A 195 4.47 -18.10 9.78
CA PRO A 195 5.32 -19.27 9.70
C PRO A 195 6.00 -19.43 8.34
N ALA A 196 5.26 -19.28 7.24
CA ALA A 196 5.81 -19.39 5.89
C ALA A 196 6.90 -18.31 5.62
N ALA A 197 6.65 -17.06 6.05
CA ALA A 197 7.61 -15.97 5.90
C ALA A 197 8.85 -16.16 6.79
N LEU A 198 8.69 -16.62 8.04
CA LEU A 198 9.82 -16.94 8.94
C LEU A 198 10.69 -18.06 8.38
N GLY A 199 10.09 -19.14 7.92
CA GLY A 199 10.80 -20.24 7.28
C GLY A 199 11.60 -19.79 6.05
N SER A 200 10.98 -18.93 5.22
CA SER A 200 11.64 -18.33 4.06
C SER A 200 12.76 -17.35 4.43
N ALA A 201 12.63 -16.63 5.54
CA ALA A 201 13.64 -15.72 6.09
C ALA A 201 14.72 -16.46 6.92
N ARG A 202 14.64 -17.79 7.04
CA ARG A 202 15.51 -18.63 7.88
C ARG A 202 15.53 -18.22 9.35
N ILE A 203 14.40 -17.74 9.85
CA ILE A 203 14.20 -17.45 11.27
C ILE A 203 13.58 -18.70 11.88
N ALA A 204 14.34 -19.40 12.72
CA ALA A 204 13.84 -20.58 13.44
C ALA A 204 12.75 -20.16 14.44
N TYR A 205 11.74 -21.01 14.62
CA TYR A 205 10.68 -20.81 15.61
C TYR A 205 10.25 -22.17 16.17
N GLY A 206 9.77 -22.15 17.42
CA GLY A 206 8.98 -23.23 17.98
C GLY A 206 7.51 -22.93 17.77
N GLU A 207 6.71 -23.97 17.57
CA GLU A 207 5.25 -23.88 17.46
C GLU A 207 4.60 -24.87 18.41
N ASP A 208 3.74 -24.37 19.28
CA ASP A 208 2.90 -25.18 20.15
C ASP A 208 1.44 -24.75 19.97
N ARG A 209 0.62 -25.68 19.42
CA ARG A 209 -0.76 -25.44 19.01
C ARG A 209 -0.86 -24.22 18.06
N SER A 210 -1.29 -23.07 18.55
CA SER A 210 -1.43 -21.82 17.78
C SER A 210 -0.45 -20.74 18.21
N THR A 211 0.54 -21.09 19.04
CA THR A 211 1.49 -20.16 19.64
C THR A 211 2.86 -20.34 19.02
N LEU A 212 3.46 -19.24 18.58
CA LEU A 212 4.77 -19.19 17.96
C LEU A 212 5.80 -18.63 18.95
N THR A 213 6.99 -19.24 18.99
CA THR A 213 8.14 -18.75 19.75
C THR A 213 9.33 -18.57 18.80
N PRO A 214 9.44 -17.39 18.14
CA PRO A 214 10.53 -17.12 17.20
C PRO A 214 11.88 -17.05 17.92
N ARG A 215 12.88 -17.71 17.36
CA ARG A 215 14.25 -17.77 17.90
C ARG A 215 15.11 -16.71 17.22
N MET A 216 14.90 -15.45 17.59
CA MET A 216 15.73 -14.33 17.17
C MET A 216 16.66 -13.96 18.33
N ASN A 217 17.98 -14.07 18.13
CA ASN A 217 18.93 -13.69 19.17
C ASN A 217 18.94 -12.18 19.45
N ASP A 218 19.45 -11.77 20.61
CA ASP A 218 19.42 -10.38 21.03
C ASP A 218 20.22 -9.44 20.13
N SER A 219 21.30 -9.92 19.52
CA SER A 219 22.10 -9.15 18.56
C SER A 219 21.27 -8.84 17.32
N GLU A 220 20.62 -9.84 16.74
CA GLU A 220 19.72 -9.68 15.59
C GLU A 220 18.54 -8.76 15.93
N ARG A 221 17.90 -8.98 17.10
CA ARG A 221 16.80 -8.13 17.57
C ARG A 221 17.24 -6.67 17.71
N ARG A 222 18.42 -6.39 18.26
CA ARG A 222 18.99 -5.05 18.34
C ARG A 222 19.27 -4.45 16.96
N LYS A 223 19.78 -5.22 16.00
CA LYS A 223 20.03 -4.82 14.62
C LYS A 223 18.71 -4.40 13.94
N VAL A 224 17.66 -5.22 14.03
CA VAL A 224 16.33 -4.92 13.47
C VAL A 224 15.74 -3.65 14.10
N ARG A 225 15.78 -3.53 15.42
CA ARG A 225 15.27 -2.36 16.14
C ARG A 225 16.05 -1.08 15.81
N ARG A 226 17.35 -1.17 15.51
CA ARG A 226 18.17 -0.03 15.03
C ARG A 226 17.75 0.35 13.61
N TRP A 227 17.63 -0.62 12.72
CA TRP A 227 17.12 -0.43 11.35
C TRP A 227 15.73 0.22 11.34
N TRP A 228 14.83 -0.22 12.23
CA TRP A 228 13.49 0.34 12.38
C TRP A 228 13.50 1.77 12.92
N ARG A 229 14.32 2.06 13.93
CA ARG A 229 14.42 3.43 14.51
C ARG A 229 14.79 4.48 13.48
N ALA A 230 15.71 4.20 12.58
CA ALA A 230 16.08 5.11 11.50
C ALA A 230 14.87 5.41 10.60
N ARG A 231 14.15 4.37 10.16
CA ARG A 231 12.96 4.51 9.30
C ARG A 231 11.80 5.21 9.98
N ARG A 232 11.54 4.91 11.22
CA ARG A 232 10.50 5.58 12.02
C ARG A 232 10.75 7.08 12.15
N ARG A 233 11.99 7.52 12.30
CA ARG A 233 12.35 8.94 12.33
C ARG A 233 12.13 9.63 11.00
N MET A 234 12.48 8.97 9.91
CA MET A 234 12.36 9.52 8.56
C MET A 234 10.94 9.42 7.99
N GLY A 235 10.13 8.48 8.45
CA GLY A 235 8.83 8.15 7.83
C GLY A 235 7.89 9.34 7.76
N LYS A 236 7.78 10.12 8.82
CA LYS A 236 6.94 11.33 8.85
C LYS A 236 7.41 12.38 7.85
N TRP A 237 8.71 12.64 7.78
CA TRP A 237 9.29 13.61 6.85
C TRP A 237 9.16 13.17 5.39
N LEU A 238 9.39 11.88 5.11
CA LEU A 238 9.17 11.32 3.77
C LEU A 238 7.71 11.44 3.33
N ASN A 239 6.76 11.16 4.23
CA ASN A 239 5.34 11.29 3.94
C ASN A 239 4.94 12.76 3.75
N ALA A 240 5.45 13.67 4.56
CA ALA A 240 5.22 15.10 4.38
C ALA A 240 5.77 15.59 3.04
N ALA A 241 7.01 15.23 2.69
CA ALA A 241 7.63 15.58 1.42
C ALA A 241 6.85 15.00 0.21
N ARG A 242 6.32 13.77 0.33
CA ARG A 242 5.46 13.17 -0.69
C ARG A 242 4.13 13.90 -0.84
N LEU A 243 3.51 14.32 0.26
CA LEU A 243 2.26 15.11 0.23
C LEU A 243 2.50 16.44 -0.47
N VAL A 244 3.58 17.15 -0.14
CA VAL A 244 3.96 18.41 -0.80
C VAL A 244 4.21 18.18 -2.30
N ARG A 245 4.98 17.18 -2.66
CA ARG A 245 5.22 16.83 -4.06
C ARG A 245 3.92 16.45 -4.78
N ALA A 246 3.09 15.60 -4.17
CA ALA A 246 1.82 15.19 -4.73
C ALA A 246 0.90 16.40 -4.97
N ALA A 247 0.90 17.38 -4.07
CA ALA A 247 0.11 18.59 -4.24
C ALA A 247 0.50 19.42 -5.49
N GLY A 248 1.77 19.33 -5.92
CA GLY A 248 2.25 20.01 -7.14
C GLY A 248 2.30 19.15 -8.40
N THR A 249 2.32 17.83 -8.27
CA THR A 249 2.51 16.87 -9.38
C THR A 249 1.41 15.83 -9.51
N PHE A 250 0.43 15.85 -8.63
CA PHE A 250 -0.69 14.91 -8.64
C PHE A 250 -1.69 15.31 -9.72
N ASP A 251 -1.54 14.71 -10.89
CA ASP A 251 -2.48 14.88 -11.99
C ASP A 251 -3.89 14.42 -11.52
N GLY A 252 -4.87 15.31 -11.63
CA GLY A 252 -6.22 15.10 -11.10
C GLY A 252 -6.40 15.35 -9.59
N ALA A 253 -5.40 15.93 -8.89
CA ALA A 253 -5.50 16.19 -7.43
C ALA A 253 -6.75 17.01 -7.05
N ALA A 254 -7.09 18.03 -7.84
CA ALA A 254 -8.25 18.85 -7.60
C ALA A 254 -9.55 18.06 -7.73
N ARG A 255 -9.66 17.19 -8.74
CA ARG A 255 -10.82 16.31 -8.95
C ARG A 255 -10.97 15.31 -7.80
N TYR A 256 -9.86 14.70 -7.41
CA TYR A 256 -9.86 13.78 -6.26
C TYR A 256 -10.28 14.46 -4.96
N ALA A 257 -9.79 15.67 -4.69
CA ALA A 257 -10.15 16.44 -3.51
C ALA A 257 -11.62 16.86 -3.55
N ALA A 258 -12.12 17.34 -4.68
CA ALA A 258 -13.52 17.71 -4.88
C ALA A 258 -14.46 16.53 -4.64
N TRP A 259 -14.18 15.38 -5.29
CA TRP A 259 -14.94 14.14 -5.08
C TRP A 259 -14.91 13.69 -3.61
N LYS A 260 -13.77 13.77 -2.96
CA LYS A 260 -13.64 13.35 -1.55
C LYS A 260 -14.45 14.27 -0.62
N ILE A 261 -14.43 15.57 -0.87
CA ILE A 261 -15.24 16.55 -0.12
C ILE A 261 -16.73 16.25 -0.33
N GLU A 262 -17.17 16.10 -1.57
CA GLU A 262 -18.57 15.80 -1.90
C GLU A 262 -19.04 14.51 -1.23
N ARG A 263 -18.27 13.44 -1.31
CA ARG A 263 -18.59 12.15 -0.67
C ARG A 263 -18.72 12.23 0.86
N HIS A 264 -17.89 13.05 1.52
CA HIS A 264 -17.91 13.15 2.99
C HIS A 264 -18.87 14.20 3.54
N THR A 265 -19.29 15.13 2.72
CA THR A 265 -20.05 16.32 3.16
C THR A 265 -21.35 16.54 2.42
N GLY A 266 -21.57 15.83 1.30
CA GLY A 266 -22.71 16.05 0.41
C GLY A 266 -22.62 17.34 -0.39
N VAL A 267 -21.55 18.15 -0.26
CA VAL A 267 -21.41 19.45 -0.92
C VAL A 267 -20.59 19.29 -2.20
N ALA A 268 -21.24 19.51 -3.35
CA ALA A 268 -20.55 19.49 -4.64
C ALA A 268 -19.58 20.67 -4.76
N VAL A 269 -18.33 20.37 -5.16
CA VAL A 269 -17.27 21.35 -5.36
C VAL A 269 -17.10 21.62 -6.85
N ALA A 270 -17.55 22.79 -7.31
CA ALA A 270 -17.34 23.21 -8.70
C ALA A 270 -15.86 23.46 -8.98
N LEU A 271 -15.27 22.67 -9.89
CA LEU A 271 -13.92 22.85 -10.37
C LEU A 271 -13.92 23.75 -11.61
N THR A 272 -13.08 24.77 -11.58
CA THR A 272 -12.77 25.59 -12.76
C THR A 272 -11.40 25.16 -13.30
N PRO A 273 -11.10 25.38 -14.61
CA PRO A 273 -9.79 25.05 -15.19
C PRO A 273 -8.61 25.69 -14.43
N TRP A 274 -8.80 26.86 -13.85
CA TRP A 274 -7.79 27.51 -13.01
C TRP A 274 -7.56 26.76 -11.69
N ARG A 275 -8.62 26.31 -11.03
CA ARG A 275 -8.54 25.53 -9.77
C ARG A 275 -7.92 24.16 -10.00
N GLU A 276 -8.16 23.54 -11.14
CA GLU A 276 -7.49 22.27 -11.52
C GLU A 276 -6.00 22.46 -11.70
N ARG A 277 -5.55 23.56 -12.35
CA ARG A 277 -4.12 23.82 -12.57
C ARG A 277 -3.38 24.30 -11.33
N HIS A 278 -4.08 24.96 -10.38
CA HIS A 278 -3.47 25.54 -9.19
C HIS A 278 -4.18 25.11 -7.89
N PRO A 279 -4.20 23.79 -7.57
CA PRO A 279 -4.97 23.25 -6.45
C PRO A 279 -4.53 23.82 -5.09
N LEU A 280 -3.23 24.08 -4.89
CA LEU A 280 -2.71 24.68 -3.65
C LEU A 280 -3.14 26.10 -3.45
N LEU A 281 -3.17 26.90 -4.52
CA LEU A 281 -3.61 28.30 -4.46
C LEU A 281 -5.14 28.41 -4.31
N ALA A 282 -5.87 27.44 -4.83
CA ALA A 282 -7.33 27.37 -4.71
C ALA A 282 -7.81 26.86 -3.35
N ALA A 283 -6.99 26.06 -2.64
CA ALA A 283 -7.36 25.38 -1.39
C ALA A 283 -7.86 26.35 -0.28
N PRO A 284 -7.23 27.48 0.03
CA PRO A 284 -7.70 28.38 1.08
C PRO A 284 -9.11 28.92 0.80
N GLY A 285 -9.38 29.35 -0.44
CA GLY A 285 -10.70 29.87 -0.83
C GLY A 285 -11.78 28.79 -0.84
N MET A 286 -11.43 27.55 -1.18
CA MET A 286 -12.34 26.41 -1.15
C MET A 286 -12.69 26.02 0.29
N LEU A 287 -11.70 25.96 1.19
CA LEU A 287 -11.89 25.66 2.61
C LEU A 287 -12.75 26.74 3.29
N TRP A 288 -12.53 28.02 2.97
CA TRP A 288 -13.32 29.12 3.51
C TRP A 288 -14.80 29.06 3.07
N ARG A 289 -15.08 28.78 1.77
CA ARG A 289 -16.45 28.57 1.27
C ARG A 289 -17.13 27.38 1.94
N PHE A 290 -16.40 26.28 2.09
CA PHE A 290 -16.86 25.10 2.80
C PHE A 290 -17.24 25.41 4.26
N TRP A 291 -16.41 26.18 4.96
CA TRP A 291 -16.68 26.61 6.34
C TRP A 291 -17.94 27.48 6.44
N ARG A 292 -18.13 28.38 5.49
CA ARG A 292 -19.35 29.22 5.45
C ARG A 292 -20.61 28.40 5.17
N GLN A 293 -20.58 27.48 4.22
CA GLN A 293 -21.74 26.62 3.90
C GLN A 293 -22.10 25.69 5.07
N ARG A 294 -21.12 25.16 5.78
CA ARG A 294 -21.34 24.33 6.96
C ARG A 294 -21.93 25.10 8.15
N LYS A 295 -21.67 26.41 8.25
CA LYS A 295 -22.32 27.31 9.24
C LYS A 295 -23.76 27.66 8.87
N ALA A 296 -24.11 27.64 7.61
CA ALA A 296 -25.48 27.94 7.12
C ALA A 296 -26.41 26.70 7.19
N LEU A 297 -25.88 25.51 7.37
CA LEU A 297 -26.60 24.23 7.52
C LEU A 297 -26.72 23.74 8.98
N ARG A 298 -26.21 24.52 9.94
CA ARG A 298 -26.43 24.39 11.39
C ARG A 298 -27.31 25.50 11.91
#